data_3575b85e956fe170a426c4e5d8486436
#
_entry.id   3575b85e956fe170a426c4e5d8486436
#
_cell.length_a   1.000
_cell.length_b   1.000
_cell.length_c   1.000
_cell.angle_alpha   90.00
_cell.angle_beta   90.00
_cell.angle_gamma   90.00
#
_symmetry.space_group_name_H-M   'P 1'
#
loop_
_entity.id
_entity.type
_entity.pdbx_description
1 polymer ?
#
loop_
_entity_poly.entity_id
_entity_poly.type
_entity_poly.pdbx_seq_one_letter_code
_entity_poly.pdbx_strand_id
1 'polypeptide(L)'
;MAEKKDINVIDSHIHLFDLEQGEYQWLKSDKPPFWPDKHIIEQSFTEDDLLLNEELKLAGFVHIEAGFNNQEPWREIDWLESHCQQPFRSIAGIDLTLNDEQFSTCISQIKTYKSVVGVRDILDDNAFEYLSSKQVKSNLKHLADQQLIFELQMTLTDLVTVDLLLEILKSTANLQIIINHAGFPPKNISTENAQQIQQTQSMKQCILEKQKTAWQQWQMAIKKLGQFKQCAIKCSGFEMINRQYQAPWQNEVINTCLTHFGIQRVMLASNFPLCLFSISYQEYWKNLLDNPLYTQNERDSLCYLNAKRIYQF
;
A
#
# COMPACT_ATOMS: atom_id res chain seq x y z
N MET A 1 -22.84 12.03 30.22
CA MET A 1 -21.62 11.99 29.41
C MET A 1 -21.87 10.87 28.41
N ALA A 2 -21.84 11.14 27.09
CA ALA A 2 -21.91 10.07 26.11
C ALA A 2 -20.65 9.20 26.30
N GLU A 3 -20.81 7.88 26.41
CA GLU A 3 -19.69 6.95 26.40
C GLU A 3 -18.89 7.21 25.11
N LYS A 4 -17.60 7.53 25.25
CA LYS A 4 -16.70 7.68 24.15
C LYS A 4 -16.52 6.28 23.56
N LYS A 5 -17.09 6.03 22.41
CA LYS A 5 -17.08 4.72 21.76
C LYS A 5 -15.66 4.49 21.21
N ASP A 6 -15.04 3.39 21.59
CA ASP A 6 -13.76 2.96 21.04
C ASP A 6 -13.83 2.92 19.50
N ILE A 7 -12.82 3.46 18.86
CA ILE A 7 -12.71 3.45 17.40
C ILE A 7 -11.95 2.20 16.99
N ASN A 8 -12.63 1.31 16.24
CA ASN A 8 -11.99 0.12 15.69
C ASN A 8 -11.10 0.49 14.50
N VAL A 9 -9.94 -0.15 14.44
CA VAL A 9 -8.98 -0.02 13.34
C VAL A 9 -8.71 -1.41 12.78
N ILE A 10 -8.79 -1.56 11.45
CA ILE A 10 -8.15 -2.63 10.70
C ILE A 10 -7.05 -1.97 9.87
N ASP A 11 -5.78 -2.18 10.26
CA ASP A 11 -4.68 -1.66 9.47
C ASP A 11 -4.52 -2.47 8.20
N SER A 12 -4.88 -1.88 7.07
CA SER A 12 -4.94 -2.59 5.80
C SER A 12 -3.58 -2.74 5.08
N HIS A 13 -2.47 -2.28 5.69
CA HIS A 13 -1.14 -2.42 5.12
C HIS A 13 -0.05 -2.38 6.18
N ILE A 14 0.40 -3.56 6.61
CA ILE A 14 1.54 -3.72 7.50
C ILE A 14 2.48 -4.81 7.00
N HIS A 15 3.69 -4.84 7.55
CA HIS A 15 4.66 -5.91 7.35
C HIS A 15 5.19 -6.35 8.73
N LEU A 16 5.08 -7.62 9.04
CA LEU A 16 5.73 -8.21 10.21
C LEU A 16 7.00 -8.94 9.74
N PHE A 17 8.04 -8.92 10.55
CA PHE A 17 9.35 -9.49 10.23
C PHE A 17 9.82 -10.42 11.33
N ASP A 18 10.39 -11.54 10.95
CA ASP A 18 11.19 -12.39 11.84
C ASP A 18 12.56 -12.62 11.19
N LEU A 19 13.54 -11.82 11.58
CA LEU A 19 14.89 -11.86 10.99
C LEU A 19 15.68 -13.13 11.30
N GLU A 20 15.22 -13.95 12.25
CA GLU A 20 15.84 -15.24 12.54
C GLU A 20 15.37 -16.33 11.58
N GLN A 21 14.12 -16.23 11.07
CA GLN A 21 13.51 -17.25 10.23
C GLN A 21 13.42 -16.85 8.75
N GLY A 22 13.24 -15.57 8.46
CA GLY A 22 13.07 -15.05 7.10
C GLY A 22 14.34 -14.47 6.49
N GLU A 23 14.40 -14.37 5.19
CA GLU A 23 15.57 -13.89 4.46
C GLU A 23 15.63 -12.37 4.34
N TYR A 24 14.51 -11.72 4.07
CA TYR A 24 14.32 -10.26 3.95
C TYR A 24 15.53 -9.54 3.31
N GLN A 25 15.91 -9.97 2.10
CA GLN A 25 17.14 -9.49 1.44
C GLN A 25 17.22 -7.96 1.36
N TRP A 26 16.08 -7.31 1.15
CA TRP A 26 15.99 -5.85 1.04
C TRP A 26 16.22 -5.11 2.38
N LEU A 27 16.05 -5.78 3.52
CA LEU A 27 16.35 -5.20 4.85
C LEU A 27 17.84 -5.18 5.17
N LYS A 28 18.64 -6.04 4.54
CA LYS A 28 20.07 -6.13 4.83
C LYS A 28 20.79 -4.84 4.46
N SER A 29 21.68 -4.37 5.32
CA SER A 29 22.38 -3.09 5.15
C SER A 29 23.27 -3.05 3.90
N ASP A 30 23.76 -4.21 3.43
CA ASP A 30 24.59 -4.37 2.23
C ASP A 30 23.78 -4.56 0.94
N LYS A 31 22.46 -4.52 1.02
CA LYS A 31 21.52 -4.70 -0.13
C LYS A 31 20.66 -3.46 -0.36
N PRO A 32 20.25 -3.19 -1.63
CA PRO A 32 19.30 -2.13 -1.90
C PRO A 32 17.92 -2.45 -1.30
N PRO A 33 17.13 -1.40 -1.01
CA PRO A 33 17.43 0.02 -1.16
C PRO A 33 18.37 0.54 -0.06
N PHE A 34 19.31 1.43 -0.43
CA PHE A 34 20.32 1.99 0.49
C PHE A 34 19.77 3.23 1.21
N TRP A 35 18.80 3.05 2.09
CA TRP A 35 18.26 4.14 2.91
C TRP A 35 19.15 4.41 4.11
N PRO A 36 19.50 5.70 4.38
CA PRO A 36 20.37 6.05 5.51
C PRO A 36 19.76 5.67 6.87
N ASP A 37 18.45 5.58 6.95
CA ASP A 37 17.65 5.29 8.13
C ASP A 37 17.15 3.83 8.22
N LYS A 38 17.61 2.95 7.31
CA LYS A 38 17.18 1.53 7.25
C LYS A 38 17.31 0.81 8.61
N HIS A 39 18.32 1.15 9.40
CA HIS A 39 18.56 0.54 10.71
C HIS A 39 17.36 0.65 11.68
N ILE A 40 16.44 1.59 11.46
CA ILE A 40 15.21 1.74 12.26
C ILE A 40 14.30 0.51 12.10
N ILE A 41 14.29 -0.09 10.92
CA ILE A 41 13.43 -1.24 10.60
C ILE A 41 14.20 -2.56 10.39
N GLU A 42 15.52 -2.56 10.51
CA GLU A 42 16.36 -3.76 10.43
C GLU A 42 16.31 -4.56 11.75
N GLN A 43 15.12 -4.95 12.15
CA GLN A 43 14.82 -5.74 13.34
C GLN A 43 13.52 -6.53 13.15
N SER A 44 13.27 -7.53 14.00
CA SER A 44 12.00 -8.26 13.98
C SER A 44 10.87 -7.39 14.53
N PHE A 45 9.69 -7.53 13.92
CA PHE A 45 8.44 -6.91 14.34
C PHE A 45 7.32 -7.93 14.35
N THR A 46 6.55 -7.96 15.43
CA THR A 46 5.44 -8.87 15.66
C THR A 46 4.13 -8.10 15.84
N GLU A 47 3.02 -8.80 16.02
CA GLU A 47 1.75 -8.16 16.33
C GLU A 47 1.75 -7.40 17.68
N ASP A 48 2.67 -7.75 18.60
CA ASP A 48 2.83 -7.07 19.89
C ASP A 48 3.36 -5.64 19.74
N ASP A 49 3.96 -5.31 18.59
CA ASP A 49 4.44 -3.96 18.29
C ASP A 49 3.33 -3.03 17.75
N LEU A 50 2.15 -3.60 17.42
CA LEU A 50 1.00 -2.85 16.91
C LEU A 50 0.20 -2.19 18.05
N LEU A 51 0.89 -1.44 18.92
CA LEU A 51 0.29 -0.81 20.08
C LEU A 51 -0.48 0.46 19.71
N LEU A 52 -1.74 0.50 20.11
CA LEU A 52 -2.62 1.68 20.02
C LEU A 52 -2.91 2.26 21.41
N ASN A 53 -3.36 3.51 21.45
CA ASN A 53 -3.80 4.13 22.70
C ASN A 53 -5.19 3.61 23.13
N GLU A 54 -5.61 3.94 24.36
CA GLU A 54 -6.86 3.47 24.96
C GLU A 54 -8.14 3.83 24.18
N GLU A 55 -8.09 4.84 23.31
CA GLU A 55 -9.23 5.28 22.50
C GLU A 55 -9.39 4.49 21.19
N LEU A 56 -8.38 3.68 20.84
CA LEU A 56 -8.27 2.95 19.60
C LEU A 56 -8.17 1.46 19.88
N LYS A 57 -8.91 0.66 19.13
CA LYS A 57 -8.87 -0.79 19.22
C LYS A 57 -8.40 -1.39 17.90
N LEU A 58 -7.27 -2.07 17.89
CA LEU A 58 -6.88 -2.89 16.77
C LEU A 58 -7.84 -4.07 16.65
N ALA A 59 -8.67 -4.05 15.61
CA ALA A 59 -9.63 -5.11 15.31
C ALA A 59 -9.11 -6.13 14.31
N GLY A 60 -7.93 -5.87 13.74
CA GLY A 60 -7.23 -6.75 12.82
C GLY A 60 -6.25 -5.99 11.94
N PHE A 61 -5.52 -6.72 11.12
CA PHE A 61 -4.59 -6.16 10.15
C PHE A 61 -4.51 -6.97 8.86
N VAL A 62 -4.02 -6.34 7.79
CA VAL A 62 -3.65 -7.02 6.55
C VAL A 62 -2.14 -7.01 6.43
N HIS A 63 -1.54 -8.19 6.57
CA HIS A 63 -0.13 -8.37 6.30
C HIS A 63 0.12 -8.41 4.79
N ILE A 64 1.03 -7.57 4.34
CA ILE A 64 1.49 -7.55 2.95
C ILE A 64 2.85 -8.22 2.91
N GLU A 65 3.06 -9.10 1.95
CA GLU A 65 4.33 -9.81 1.79
C GLU A 65 5.54 -8.87 2.02
N ALA A 66 6.56 -9.38 2.66
CA ALA A 66 7.74 -8.62 3.06
C ALA A 66 9.07 -9.26 2.61
N GLY A 67 9.02 -10.30 1.80
CA GLY A 67 10.20 -10.99 1.30
C GLY A 67 10.81 -11.95 2.31
N PHE A 68 10.00 -12.61 3.10
CA PHE A 68 10.42 -13.70 4.01
C PHE A 68 11.21 -14.78 3.24
N ASN A 69 10.67 -15.25 2.13
CA ASN A 69 11.35 -16.09 1.15
C ASN A 69 10.71 -15.90 -0.23
N ASN A 70 11.42 -15.28 -1.17
CA ASN A 70 10.87 -14.97 -2.48
C ASN A 70 10.67 -16.20 -3.39
N GLN A 71 11.34 -17.32 -3.12
CA GLN A 71 11.16 -18.56 -3.88
C GLN A 71 10.00 -19.40 -3.36
N GLU A 72 9.73 -19.31 -2.06
CA GLU A 72 8.68 -20.03 -1.36
C GLU A 72 7.80 -19.03 -0.56
N PRO A 73 7.03 -18.16 -1.22
CA PRO A 73 6.31 -17.07 -0.55
C PRO A 73 5.26 -17.55 0.46
N TRP A 74 4.80 -18.79 0.34
CA TRP A 74 3.88 -19.40 1.32
C TRP A 74 4.53 -19.62 2.71
N ARG A 75 5.85 -19.65 2.84
CA ARG A 75 6.54 -19.79 4.14
C ARG A 75 6.29 -18.60 5.05
N GLU A 76 6.16 -17.41 4.47
CA GLU A 76 5.76 -16.21 5.22
C GLU A 76 4.36 -16.36 5.82
N ILE A 77 3.44 -16.91 5.05
CA ILE A 77 2.06 -17.13 5.49
C ILE A 77 1.98 -18.22 6.56
N ASP A 78 2.76 -19.29 6.39
CA ASP A 78 2.86 -20.37 7.38
C ASP A 78 3.36 -19.83 8.73
N TRP A 79 4.40 -18.99 8.69
CA TRP A 79 4.91 -18.30 9.86
C TRP A 79 3.84 -17.43 10.53
N LEU A 80 3.14 -16.58 9.76
CA LEU A 80 2.09 -15.71 10.29
C LEU A 80 0.95 -16.51 10.93
N GLU A 81 0.43 -17.57 10.26
CA GLU A 81 -0.66 -18.39 10.80
C GLU A 81 -0.25 -19.18 12.06
N SER A 82 1.06 -19.40 12.26
CA SER A 82 1.61 -20.06 13.44
C SER A 82 1.84 -19.13 14.63
N HIS A 83 2.02 -17.81 14.40
CA HIS A 83 2.47 -16.87 15.42
C HIS A 83 1.43 -15.80 15.78
N CYS A 84 0.61 -15.34 14.80
CA CYS A 84 -0.35 -14.27 15.05
C CYS A 84 -1.63 -14.80 15.72
N GLN A 85 -2.12 -14.05 16.71
CA GLN A 85 -3.36 -14.33 17.44
C GLN A 85 -4.46 -13.31 17.11
N GLN A 86 -4.09 -12.09 16.71
CA GLN A 86 -5.05 -11.08 16.25
C GLN A 86 -5.73 -11.51 14.95
N PRO A 87 -6.96 -11.09 14.69
CA PRO A 87 -7.56 -11.30 13.38
C PRO A 87 -6.72 -10.66 12.28
N PHE A 88 -6.33 -11.44 11.27
CA PHE A 88 -5.55 -10.91 10.15
C PHE A 88 -5.93 -11.55 8.80
N ARG A 89 -5.50 -10.89 7.73
CA ARG A 89 -5.50 -11.40 6.37
C ARG A 89 -4.11 -11.23 5.77
N SER A 90 -3.78 -12.06 4.79
CA SER A 90 -2.48 -12.07 4.14
C SER A 90 -2.60 -11.79 2.65
N ILE A 91 -1.69 -10.95 2.17
CA ILE A 91 -1.38 -10.75 0.76
C ILE A 91 -0.01 -11.39 0.51
N ALA A 92 -0.02 -12.54 -0.15
CA ALA A 92 1.19 -13.31 -0.40
C ALA A 92 2.01 -12.73 -1.55
N GLY A 93 3.33 -12.92 -1.53
CA GLY A 93 4.19 -12.61 -2.67
C GLY A 93 3.90 -13.53 -3.85
N ILE A 94 4.01 -13.01 -5.07
CA ILE A 94 3.88 -13.77 -6.32
C ILE A 94 4.79 -13.14 -7.38
N ASP A 95 5.29 -13.95 -8.30
CA ASP A 95 5.96 -13.49 -9.51
C ASP A 95 4.97 -13.58 -10.69
N LEU A 96 4.53 -12.42 -11.18
CA LEU A 96 3.61 -12.34 -12.31
C LEU A 96 4.23 -12.77 -13.64
N THR A 97 5.55 -12.97 -13.71
CA THR A 97 6.23 -13.38 -14.95
C THR A 97 6.30 -14.89 -15.15
N LEU A 98 5.95 -15.66 -14.12
CA LEU A 98 5.91 -17.13 -14.18
C LEU A 98 5.01 -17.63 -15.32
N ASN A 99 5.40 -18.75 -15.92
CA ASN A 99 4.53 -19.42 -16.90
C ASN A 99 3.27 -19.97 -16.23
N ASP A 100 2.26 -20.34 -17.01
CA ASP A 100 0.92 -20.72 -16.53
C ASP A 100 0.98 -21.89 -15.53
N GLU A 101 1.83 -22.90 -15.75
CA GLU A 101 1.97 -24.05 -14.87
C GLU A 101 2.58 -23.69 -13.51
N GLN A 102 3.70 -22.96 -13.56
CA GLN A 102 4.39 -22.50 -12.35
C GLN A 102 3.50 -21.55 -11.53
N PHE A 103 2.84 -20.61 -12.23
CA PHE A 103 1.93 -19.67 -11.60
C PHE A 103 0.74 -20.37 -10.91
N SER A 104 0.08 -21.29 -11.64
CA SER A 104 -1.04 -22.05 -11.10
C SER A 104 -0.62 -22.91 -9.90
N THR A 105 0.57 -23.51 -9.94
CA THR A 105 1.11 -24.28 -8.81
C THR A 105 1.33 -23.40 -7.59
N CYS A 106 1.94 -22.23 -7.76
CA CYS A 106 2.16 -21.27 -6.68
C CYS A 106 0.83 -20.78 -6.08
N ILE A 107 -0.13 -20.39 -6.92
CA ILE A 107 -1.47 -19.98 -6.48
C ILE A 107 -2.17 -21.09 -5.71
N SER A 108 -2.07 -22.33 -6.18
CA SER A 108 -2.68 -23.49 -5.50
C SER A 108 -2.07 -23.70 -4.11
N GLN A 109 -0.76 -23.51 -3.97
CA GLN A 109 -0.07 -23.65 -2.69
C GLN A 109 -0.47 -22.54 -1.71
N ILE A 110 -0.43 -21.27 -2.09
CA ILE A 110 -0.76 -20.15 -1.19
C ILE A 110 -2.25 -20.16 -0.79
N LYS A 111 -3.15 -20.65 -1.64
CA LYS A 111 -4.58 -20.80 -1.32
C LYS A 111 -4.89 -21.88 -0.29
N THR A 112 -3.95 -22.69 0.12
CA THR A 112 -4.15 -23.65 1.23
C THR A 112 -4.22 -22.94 2.58
N TYR A 113 -3.72 -21.72 2.68
CA TYR A 113 -3.71 -20.90 3.89
C TYR A 113 -5.00 -20.09 4.02
N LYS A 114 -5.58 -20.10 5.22
CA LYS A 114 -6.90 -19.48 5.48
C LYS A 114 -6.87 -17.97 5.50
N SER A 115 -5.72 -17.38 5.86
CA SER A 115 -5.54 -15.93 5.93
C SER A 115 -5.41 -15.29 4.56
N VAL A 116 -5.01 -16.04 3.53
CA VAL A 116 -4.73 -15.50 2.19
C VAL A 116 -6.01 -15.05 1.49
N VAL A 117 -6.04 -13.78 1.10
CA VAL A 117 -7.13 -13.16 0.34
C VAL A 117 -6.66 -12.53 -0.97
N GLY A 118 -5.35 -12.45 -1.18
CA GLY A 118 -4.77 -11.84 -2.37
C GLY A 118 -3.27 -12.03 -2.47
N VAL A 119 -2.70 -11.42 -3.49
CA VAL A 119 -1.27 -11.49 -3.80
C VAL A 119 -0.74 -10.12 -4.20
N ARG A 120 0.58 -9.93 -4.06
CA ARG A 120 1.31 -8.76 -4.55
C ARG A 120 2.54 -9.17 -5.34
N ASP A 121 2.77 -8.46 -6.44
CA ASP A 121 4.07 -8.32 -7.10
C ASP A 121 4.40 -6.83 -7.18
N ILE A 122 5.64 -6.47 -6.84
CA ILE A 122 6.10 -5.07 -6.85
C ILE A 122 6.52 -4.70 -8.27
N LEU A 123 5.69 -3.91 -8.94
CA LEU A 123 5.94 -3.55 -10.33
C LEU A 123 6.90 -2.35 -10.46
N ASP A 124 6.72 -1.34 -9.64
CA ASP A 124 7.53 -0.11 -9.56
C ASP A 124 8.10 0.33 -10.94
N ASP A 125 9.42 0.37 -11.10
CA ASP A 125 10.07 0.81 -12.35
C ASP A 125 9.85 -0.14 -13.53
N ASN A 126 9.48 -1.40 -13.29
CA ASN A 126 9.21 -2.41 -14.31
C ASN A 126 7.75 -2.44 -14.76
N ALA A 127 6.89 -1.58 -14.22
CA ALA A 127 5.45 -1.62 -14.44
C ALA A 127 5.05 -1.61 -15.93
N PHE A 128 5.73 -0.81 -16.77
CA PHE A 128 5.47 -0.77 -18.20
C PHE A 128 5.75 -2.13 -18.89
N GLU A 129 6.88 -2.75 -18.58
CA GLU A 129 7.27 -4.06 -19.14
C GLU A 129 6.29 -5.15 -18.70
N TYR A 130 5.99 -5.21 -17.39
CA TYR A 130 5.04 -6.17 -16.82
C TYR A 130 3.67 -6.04 -17.46
N LEU A 131 3.06 -4.84 -17.46
CA LEU A 131 1.71 -4.64 -17.98
C LEU A 131 1.63 -4.76 -19.52
N SER A 132 2.75 -4.68 -20.23
CA SER A 132 2.84 -4.97 -21.67
C SER A 132 2.88 -6.48 -21.97
N SER A 133 3.36 -7.30 -21.01
CA SER A 133 3.55 -8.74 -21.17
C SER A 133 2.23 -9.50 -21.33
N LYS A 134 2.18 -10.41 -22.30
CA LYS A 134 1.04 -11.33 -22.48
C LYS A 134 0.93 -12.31 -21.30
N GLN A 135 2.08 -12.77 -20.77
CA GLN A 135 2.12 -13.68 -19.64
C GLN A 135 1.55 -13.04 -18.39
N VAL A 136 1.97 -11.81 -18.06
CA VAL A 136 1.44 -11.06 -16.91
C VAL A 136 -0.07 -10.84 -17.04
N LYS A 137 -0.56 -10.49 -18.25
CA LYS A 137 -2.01 -10.35 -18.51
C LYS A 137 -2.76 -11.68 -18.31
N SER A 138 -2.17 -12.82 -18.72
CA SER A 138 -2.73 -14.15 -18.48
C SER A 138 -2.81 -14.44 -16.97
N ASN A 139 -1.74 -14.16 -16.23
CA ASN A 139 -1.65 -14.40 -14.80
C ASN A 139 -2.61 -13.49 -14.00
N LEU A 140 -2.75 -12.21 -14.37
CA LEU A 140 -3.75 -11.33 -13.76
C LEU A 140 -5.18 -11.81 -14.02
N LYS A 141 -5.47 -12.35 -15.20
CA LYS A 141 -6.77 -13.00 -15.47
C LYS A 141 -6.95 -14.25 -14.61
N HIS A 142 -5.91 -15.06 -14.44
CA HIS A 142 -5.96 -16.24 -13.55
C HIS A 142 -6.29 -15.82 -12.10
N LEU A 143 -5.69 -14.71 -11.59
CA LEU A 143 -6.04 -14.17 -10.27
C LEU A 143 -7.53 -13.83 -10.16
N ALA A 144 -8.07 -13.18 -11.17
CA ALA A 144 -9.51 -12.85 -11.23
C ALA A 144 -10.39 -14.11 -11.20
N ASP A 145 -10.03 -15.14 -11.97
CA ASP A 145 -10.74 -16.42 -12.00
C ASP A 145 -10.65 -17.16 -10.64
N GLN A 146 -9.56 -16.95 -9.90
CA GLN A 146 -9.37 -17.48 -8.55
C GLN A 146 -9.97 -16.60 -7.45
N GLN A 147 -10.59 -15.47 -7.78
CA GLN A 147 -11.16 -14.49 -6.85
C GLN A 147 -10.13 -13.92 -5.84
N LEU A 148 -8.87 -13.83 -6.24
CA LEU A 148 -7.80 -13.24 -5.44
C LEU A 148 -7.68 -11.75 -5.73
N ILE A 149 -7.46 -10.97 -4.67
CA ILE A 149 -7.12 -9.55 -4.76
C ILE A 149 -5.71 -9.42 -5.33
N PHE A 150 -5.50 -8.48 -6.25
CA PHE A 150 -4.17 -8.05 -6.63
C PHE A 150 -3.84 -6.69 -5.99
N GLU A 151 -2.83 -6.68 -5.13
CA GLU A 151 -2.27 -5.45 -4.55
C GLU A 151 -1.27 -4.85 -5.54
N LEU A 152 -1.63 -3.70 -6.08
CA LEU A 152 -0.84 -3.01 -7.11
C LEU A 152 0.11 -2.01 -6.46
N GLN A 153 1.40 -2.22 -6.64
CA GLN A 153 2.43 -1.26 -6.27
C GLN A 153 3.16 -0.76 -7.52
N MET A 154 2.89 0.48 -7.90
CA MET A 154 3.56 1.22 -8.98
C MET A 154 3.29 2.71 -8.85
N THR A 155 4.17 3.55 -9.44
CA THR A 155 3.89 4.97 -9.58
C THR A 155 2.78 5.24 -10.61
N LEU A 156 1.88 6.17 -10.29
CA LEU A 156 0.78 6.57 -11.18
C LEU A 156 1.07 7.87 -11.96
N THR A 157 2.30 8.33 -11.98
CA THR A 157 2.69 9.53 -12.74
C THR A 157 2.99 9.23 -14.21
N ASP A 158 3.24 7.96 -14.58
CA ASP A 158 3.38 7.54 -15.97
C ASP A 158 2.02 7.14 -16.55
N LEU A 159 1.41 8.07 -17.29
CA LEU A 159 0.08 7.85 -17.88
C LEU A 159 0.07 6.79 -18.99
N VAL A 160 1.19 6.51 -19.64
CA VAL A 160 1.28 5.45 -20.66
C VAL A 160 1.12 4.09 -19.99
N THR A 161 1.85 3.87 -18.91
CA THR A 161 1.73 2.65 -18.09
C THR A 161 0.35 2.53 -17.44
N VAL A 162 -0.22 3.64 -16.97
CA VAL A 162 -1.60 3.66 -16.45
C VAL A 162 -2.60 3.26 -17.52
N ASP A 163 -2.46 3.69 -18.77
CA ASP A 163 -3.37 3.32 -19.86
C ASP A 163 -3.32 1.82 -20.17
N LEU A 164 -2.15 1.16 -20.06
CA LEU A 164 -2.04 -0.32 -20.14
C LEU A 164 -2.82 -1.00 -19.01
N LEU A 165 -2.71 -0.50 -17.79
CA LEU A 165 -3.51 -1.02 -16.66
C LEU A 165 -5.01 -0.87 -16.89
N LEU A 166 -5.45 0.26 -17.44
CA LEU A 166 -6.86 0.48 -17.77
C LEU A 166 -7.39 -0.49 -18.84
N GLU A 167 -6.57 -0.89 -19.80
CA GLU A 167 -6.93 -1.92 -20.79
C GLU A 167 -7.12 -3.29 -20.12
N ILE A 168 -6.24 -3.65 -19.19
CA ILE A 168 -6.36 -4.88 -18.41
C ILE A 168 -7.66 -4.85 -17.59
N LEU A 169 -7.94 -3.76 -16.88
CA LEU A 169 -9.16 -3.60 -16.08
C LEU A 169 -10.44 -3.70 -16.92
N LYS A 170 -10.44 -3.19 -18.15
CA LYS A 170 -11.57 -3.31 -19.08
C LYS A 170 -11.78 -4.75 -19.52
N SER A 171 -10.71 -5.49 -19.75
CA SER A 171 -10.76 -6.88 -20.23
C SER A 171 -10.97 -7.90 -19.10
N THR A 172 -10.72 -7.51 -17.83
CA THR A 172 -10.76 -8.40 -16.67
C THR A 172 -11.61 -7.78 -15.55
N ALA A 173 -12.92 -7.69 -15.80
CA ALA A 173 -13.85 -6.96 -14.92
C ALA A 173 -13.94 -7.53 -13.49
N ASN A 174 -13.60 -8.80 -13.29
CA ASN A 174 -13.64 -9.47 -11.98
C ASN A 174 -12.34 -9.34 -11.19
N LEU A 175 -11.28 -8.76 -11.75
CA LEU A 175 -10.02 -8.55 -11.04
C LEU A 175 -10.19 -7.42 -10.04
N GLN A 176 -10.18 -7.76 -8.75
CA GLN A 176 -10.14 -6.76 -7.68
C GLN A 176 -8.72 -6.24 -7.55
N ILE A 177 -8.52 -4.94 -7.78
CA ILE A 177 -7.21 -4.28 -7.60
C ILE A 177 -7.27 -3.32 -6.41
N ILE A 178 -6.25 -3.41 -5.54
CA ILE A 178 -6.01 -2.46 -4.46
C ILE A 178 -4.72 -1.70 -4.75
N ILE A 179 -4.83 -0.41 -4.96
CA ILE A 179 -3.69 0.46 -5.25
C ILE A 179 -2.98 0.81 -3.94
N ASN A 180 -1.71 0.43 -3.81
CA ASN A 180 -0.89 0.73 -2.64
C ASN A 180 -0.40 2.18 -2.67
N HIS A 181 -0.21 2.75 -1.48
CA HIS A 181 0.47 4.03 -1.23
C HIS A 181 -0.06 5.19 -2.08
N ALA A 182 -1.38 5.21 -2.30
CA ALA A 182 -2.04 6.17 -3.19
C ALA A 182 -1.39 6.28 -4.59
N GLY A 183 -0.69 5.21 -5.04
CA GLY A 183 0.04 5.21 -6.31
C GLY A 183 1.22 6.17 -6.33
N PHE A 184 1.89 6.35 -5.20
CA PHE A 184 3.06 7.22 -5.00
C PHE A 184 2.84 8.66 -5.49
N PRO A 185 1.98 9.44 -4.80
CA PRO A 185 1.74 10.83 -5.15
C PRO A 185 3.04 11.65 -5.09
N PRO A 186 3.30 12.56 -6.03
CA PRO A 186 4.52 13.36 -6.02
C PRO A 186 4.66 14.21 -4.75
N LYS A 187 5.90 14.45 -4.33
CA LYS A 187 6.20 15.38 -3.22
C LYS A 187 5.59 16.74 -3.52
N ASN A 188 4.96 17.32 -2.51
CA ASN A 188 4.67 18.75 -2.53
C ASN A 188 5.93 19.50 -2.04
N ILE A 189 6.64 20.19 -2.94
CA ILE A 189 7.63 21.15 -2.50
C ILE A 189 6.87 22.45 -2.23
N SER A 190 6.73 22.79 -0.95
CA SER A 190 6.32 24.15 -0.60
C SER A 190 7.30 25.15 -1.22
N THR A 191 6.82 26.31 -1.64
CA THR A 191 7.65 27.40 -2.16
C THR A 191 8.78 27.79 -1.19
N GLU A 192 8.61 27.54 0.12
CA GLU A 192 9.60 27.75 1.16
C GLU A 192 10.77 26.75 1.07
N ASN A 193 10.49 25.47 0.83
CA ASN A 193 11.54 24.46 0.61
C ASN A 193 12.27 24.66 -0.73
N ALA A 194 11.59 25.20 -1.75
CA ALA A 194 12.22 25.58 -3.01
C ALA A 194 13.23 26.74 -2.85
N GLN A 195 13.06 27.60 -1.85
CA GLN A 195 14.01 28.70 -1.55
C GLN A 195 15.30 28.19 -0.90
N GLN A 196 15.26 27.06 -0.17
CA GLN A 196 16.43 26.45 0.49
C GLN A 196 17.31 25.63 -0.45
N ILE A 197 16.85 25.34 -1.67
CA ILE A 197 17.65 24.64 -2.68
C ILE A 197 18.73 25.63 -3.16
N GLN A 198 20.01 25.33 -2.92
CA GLN A 198 21.16 26.13 -3.41
C GLN A 198 21.35 25.91 -4.92
N GLN A 199 20.42 26.37 -5.72
CA GLN A 199 20.43 26.24 -7.19
C GLN A 199 20.03 27.56 -7.86
N THR A 200 20.34 27.69 -9.16
CA THR A 200 19.95 28.88 -9.95
C THR A 200 18.42 29.00 -10.03
N GLN A 201 17.95 30.24 -10.22
CA GLN A 201 16.51 30.56 -10.36
C GLN A 201 15.84 29.69 -11.46
N SER A 202 16.52 29.47 -12.59
CA SER A 202 16.02 28.70 -13.72
C SER A 202 15.89 27.21 -13.40
N MET A 203 16.82 26.64 -12.61
CA MET A 203 16.73 25.25 -12.13
C MET A 203 15.57 25.07 -11.14
N LYS A 204 15.36 26.02 -10.24
CA LYS A 204 14.22 26.01 -9.31
C LYS A 204 12.90 26.02 -10.08
N GLN A 205 12.77 26.88 -11.08
CA GLN A 205 11.59 26.95 -11.93
C GLN A 205 11.34 25.62 -12.66
N CYS A 206 12.37 25.02 -13.25
CA CYS A 206 12.26 23.73 -13.93
C CYS A 206 11.80 22.60 -12.97
N ILE A 207 12.32 22.55 -11.74
CA ILE A 207 11.91 21.55 -10.73
C ILE A 207 10.43 21.74 -10.37
N LEU A 208 9.99 22.97 -10.13
CA LEU A 208 8.59 23.27 -9.79
C LEU A 208 7.63 22.89 -10.92
N GLU A 209 8.01 23.16 -12.18
CA GLU A 209 7.19 22.79 -13.34
C GLU A 209 7.08 21.27 -13.52
N LYS A 210 8.19 20.53 -13.36
CA LYS A 210 8.19 19.06 -13.41
C LYS A 210 7.29 18.47 -12.32
N GLN A 211 7.35 19.00 -11.11
CA GLN A 211 6.52 18.50 -9.99
C GLN A 211 5.05 18.83 -10.21
N LYS A 212 4.72 20.04 -10.69
CA LYS A 212 3.36 20.39 -11.05
C LYS A 212 2.81 19.46 -12.12
N THR A 213 3.61 19.13 -13.13
CA THR A 213 3.24 18.19 -14.18
C THR A 213 3.01 16.78 -13.61
N ALA A 214 3.92 16.28 -12.77
CA ALA A 214 3.79 14.97 -12.14
C ALA A 214 2.53 14.89 -11.25
N TRP A 215 2.23 15.95 -10.49
CA TRP A 215 1.01 16.04 -9.68
C TRP A 215 -0.26 15.98 -10.53
N GLN A 216 -0.29 16.71 -11.64
CA GLN A 216 -1.42 16.67 -12.58
C GLN A 216 -1.59 15.29 -13.22
N GLN A 217 -0.49 14.64 -13.59
CA GLN A 217 -0.50 13.27 -14.14
C GLN A 217 -1.04 12.28 -13.11
N TRP A 218 -0.56 12.33 -11.86
CA TRP A 218 -1.07 11.51 -10.77
C TRP A 218 -2.56 11.73 -10.53
N GLN A 219 -3.03 12.97 -10.44
CA GLN A 219 -4.46 13.28 -10.29
C GLN A 219 -5.30 12.72 -11.45
N MET A 220 -4.78 12.81 -12.67
CA MET A 220 -5.45 12.26 -13.85
C MET A 220 -5.55 10.74 -13.79
N ALA A 221 -4.49 10.05 -13.36
CA ALA A 221 -4.49 8.61 -13.15
C ALA A 221 -5.49 8.19 -12.06
N ILE A 222 -5.48 8.87 -10.90
CA ILE A 222 -6.45 8.65 -9.82
C ILE A 222 -7.89 8.80 -10.32
N LYS A 223 -8.16 9.86 -11.12
CA LYS A 223 -9.48 10.08 -11.73
C LYS A 223 -9.88 8.96 -12.68
N LYS A 224 -8.96 8.50 -13.56
CA LYS A 224 -9.23 7.40 -14.51
C LYS A 224 -9.51 6.09 -13.77
N LEU A 225 -8.65 5.72 -12.81
CA LEU A 225 -8.76 4.48 -12.03
C LEU A 225 -9.99 4.48 -11.11
N GLY A 226 -10.35 5.61 -10.54
CA GLY A 226 -11.54 5.77 -9.71
C GLY A 226 -12.86 5.44 -10.42
N GLN A 227 -12.90 5.43 -11.76
CA GLN A 227 -14.08 5.03 -12.54
C GLN A 227 -14.33 3.51 -12.55
N PHE A 228 -13.31 2.71 -12.18
CA PHE A 228 -13.40 1.25 -12.15
C PHE A 228 -13.85 0.79 -10.77
N LYS A 229 -15.03 0.16 -10.67
CA LYS A 229 -15.61 -0.29 -9.40
C LYS A 229 -14.78 -1.37 -8.71
N GLN A 230 -14.02 -2.15 -9.48
CA GLN A 230 -13.10 -3.18 -8.97
C GLN A 230 -11.79 -2.62 -8.43
N CYS A 231 -11.57 -1.29 -8.50
CA CYS A 231 -10.40 -0.64 -7.91
C CYS A 231 -10.74 0.00 -6.56
N ALA A 232 -9.92 -0.25 -5.57
CA ALA A 232 -9.85 0.50 -4.31
C ALA A 232 -8.41 1.00 -4.08
N ILE A 233 -8.21 1.88 -3.10
CA ILE A 233 -6.92 2.53 -2.89
C ILE A 233 -6.60 2.66 -1.40
N LYS A 234 -5.34 2.44 -1.04
CA LYS A 234 -4.79 2.68 0.28
C LYS A 234 -4.03 4.00 0.30
N CYS A 235 -4.40 4.87 1.21
CA CYS A 235 -3.63 6.07 1.53
C CYS A 235 -2.66 5.72 2.67
N SER A 236 -1.45 5.33 2.31
CA SER A 236 -0.36 4.85 3.17
C SER A 236 0.99 5.19 2.56
N GLY A 237 2.10 4.84 3.21
CA GLY A 237 3.44 4.94 2.65
C GLY A 237 3.91 6.38 2.37
N PHE A 238 3.35 7.36 3.06
CA PHE A 238 3.71 8.78 2.89
C PHE A 238 5.18 9.04 3.22
N GLU A 239 5.71 8.32 4.21
CA GLU A 239 7.12 8.34 4.62
C GLU A 239 8.06 7.84 3.51
N MET A 240 7.58 6.99 2.60
CA MET A 240 8.39 6.50 1.47
C MET A 240 8.63 7.59 0.44
N ILE A 241 7.71 8.54 0.36
CA ILE A 241 7.81 9.69 -0.54
C ILE A 241 8.59 10.82 0.12
N ASN A 242 8.31 11.08 1.40
CA ASN A 242 9.00 12.11 2.18
C ASN A 242 8.97 11.74 3.67
N ARG A 243 10.15 11.48 4.29
CA ARG A 243 10.26 11.19 5.74
C ARG A 243 9.68 12.30 6.62
N GLN A 244 9.62 13.53 6.11
CA GLN A 244 9.09 14.71 6.80
C GLN A 244 7.83 15.23 6.11
N TYR A 245 6.94 14.31 5.68
CA TYR A 245 5.69 14.72 5.06
C TYR A 245 4.84 15.54 6.04
N GLN A 246 4.05 16.46 5.48
CA GLN A 246 3.24 17.39 6.26
C GLN A 246 1.75 17.06 6.11
N ALA A 247 0.98 17.24 7.17
CA ALA A 247 -0.45 16.97 7.20
C ALA A 247 -1.24 17.65 6.06
N PRO A 248 -0.97 18.91 5.65
CA PRO A 248 -1.68 19.51 4.52
C PRO A 248 -1.54 18.73 3.21
N TRP A 249 -0.31 18.25 2.90
CA TRP A 249 -0.09 17.45 1.71
C TRP A 249 -0.74 16.06 1.81
N GLN A 250 -0.61 15.40 2.97
CA GLN A 250 -1.27 14.13 3.24
C GLN A 250 -2.79 14.24 3.04
N ASN A 251 -3.40 15.29 3.58
CA ASN A 251 -4.82 15.57 3.45
C ASN A 251 -5.24 15.82 2.00
N GLU A 252 -4.41 16.52 1.21
CA GLU A 252 -4.67 16.76 -0.21
C GLU A 252 -4.67 15.46 -1.01
N VAL A 253 -3.73 14.55 -0.72
CA VAL A 253 -3.67 13.20 -1.30
C VAL A 253 -4.93 12.40 -0.97
N ILE A 254 -5.28 12.32 0.32
CA ILE A 254 -6.45 11.56 0.78
C ILE A 254 -7.73 12.14 0.17
N ASN A 255 -7.90 13.46 0.16
CA ASN A 255 -9.08 14.12 -0.42
C ASN A 255 -9.19 13.91 -1.93
N THR A 256 -8.06 13.88 -2.65
CA THR A 256 -8.04 13.54 -4.07
C THR A 256 -8.50 12.10 -4.30
N CYS A 257 -8.02 11.16 -3.49
CA CYS A 257 -8.48 9.76 -3.55
C CYS A 257 -9.98 9.65 -3.22
N LEU A 258 -10.46 10.31 -2.17
CA LEU A 258 -11.87 10.33 -1.78
C LEU A 258 -12.77 10.89 -2.88
N THR A 259 -12.35 11.97 -3.53
CA THR A 259 -13.10 12.63 -4.61
C THR A 259 -13.35 11.67 -5.79
N HIS A 260 -12.38 10.83 -6.12
CA HIS A 260 -12.45 10.00 -7.33
C HIS A 260 -12.85 8.54 -7.07
N PHE A 261 -12.48 7.98 -5.93
CA PHE A 261 -12.85 6.60 -5.55
C PHE A 261 -14.13 6.55 -4.71
N GLY A 262 -14.48 7.64 -4.03
CA GLY A 262 -15.57 7.67 -3.05
C GLY A 262 -15.19 6.99 -1.74
N ILE A 263 -15.90 7.35 -0.66
CA ILE A 263 -15.60 6.94 0.71
C ILE A 263 -15.49 5.42 0.90
N GLN A 264 -16.22 4.62 0.13
CA GLN A 264 -16.27 3.16 0.30
C GLN A 264 -15.07 2.42 -0.30
N ARG A 265 -14.21 3.08 -1.07
CA ARG A 265 -13.08 2.43 -1.76
C ARG A 265 -11.72 3.03 -1.43
N VAL A 266 -11.67 3.87 -0.39
CA VAL A 266 -10.44 4.44 0.16
C VAL A 266 -10.20 3.84 1.54
N MET A 267 -8.99 3.41 1.83
CA MET A 267 -8.56 2.90 3.12
C MET A 267 -7.35 3.70 3.60
N LEU A 268 -7.30 3.98 4.90
CA LEU A 268 -6.08 4.46 5.56
C LEU A 268 -5.30 3.26 6.07
N ALA A 269 -3.98 3.32 5.99
CA ALA A 269 -3.09 2.26 6.46
C ALA A 269 -1.73 2.83 6.84
N SER A 270 -1.09 2.23 7.85
CA SER A 270 0.14 2.78 8.43
C SER A 270 1.39 2.54 7.59
N ASN A 271 1.44 1.44 6.85
CA ASN A 271 2.67 0.91 6.28
C ASN A 271 3.70 0.51 7.36
N PHE A 272 3.22 0.07 8.54
CA PHE A 272 4.11 -0.40 9.61
C PHE A 272 4.98 -1.59 9.14
N PRO A 273 6.28 -1.66 9.49
CA PRO A 273 7.03 -0.74 10.36
C PRO A 273 7.64 0.47 9.64
N LEU A 274 7.45 0.63 8.32
CA LEU A 274 8.07 1.70 7.55
C LEU A 274 7.61 3.11 8.00
N CYS A 275 6.39 3.23 8.55
CA CYS A 275 5.92 4.49 9.15
C CYS A 275 6.87 5.01 10.25
N LEU A 276 7.63 4.13 10.91
CA LEU A 276 8.61 4.50 11.94
C LEU A 276 9.76 5.38 11.42
N PHE A 277 9.95 5.45 10.11
CA PHE A 277 10.86 6.44 9.51
C PHE A 277 10.40 7.89 9.73
N SER A 278 9.16 8.09 10.09
CA SER A 278 8.57 9.43 10.25
C SER A 278 7.95 9.64 11.64
N ILE A 279 7.10 8.71 12.07
CA ILE A 279 6.36 8.80 13.34
C ILE A 279 6.09 7.41 13.90
N SER A 280 5.76 7.32 15.18
CA SER A 280 5.35 6.06 15.80
C SER A 280 4.01 5.56 15.24
N TYR A 281 3.77 4.25 15.33
CA TYR A 281 2.53 3.62 14.92
C TYR A 281 1.30 4.23 15.60
N GLN A 282 1.40 4.46 16.91
CA GLN A 282 0.35 5.07 17.70
C GLN A 282 0.04 6.52 17.28
N GLU A 283 1.09 7.33 17.04
CA GLU A 283 0.92 8.71 16.57
C GLU A 283 0.33 8.78 15.18
N TYR A 284 0.71 7.86 14.28
CA TYR A 284 0.13 7.78 12.94
C TYR A 284 -1.40 7.68 13.02
N TRP A 285 -1.92 6.70 13.76
CA TRP A 285 -3.35 6.48 13.89
C TRP A 285 -4.04 7.61 14.64
N LYS A 286 -3.43 8.11 15.70
CA LYS A 286 -3.98 9.25 16.46
C LYS A 286 -4.13 10.48 15.56
N ASN A 287 -3.10 10.85 14.80
CA ASN A 287 -3.12 12.03 13.92
C ASN A 287 -4.22 11.94 12.85
N LEU A 288 -4.44 10.74 12.29
CA LEU A 288 -5.50 10.52 11.31
C LEU A 288 -6.90 10.60 11.94
N LEU A 289 -7.07 10.05 13.14
CA LEU A 289 -8.36 10.02 13.80
C LEU A 289 -8.74 11.36 14.44
N ASP A 290 -7.77 12.12 14.91
CA ASP A 290 -7.98 13.47 15.43
C ASP A 290 -8.14 14.52 14.31
N ASN A 291 -7.98 14.13 13.04
CA ASN A 291 -8.09 15.04 11.92
C ASN A 291 -9.52 15.60 11.79
N PRO A 292 -9.73 16.93 11.95
CA PRO A 292 -11.06 17.53 11.94
C PRO A 292 -11.75 17.50 10.58
N LEU A 293 -11.04 17.12 9.52
CA LEU A 293 -11.60 17.05 8.17
C LEU A 293 -12.55 15.87 7.97
N TYR A 294 -12.50 14.86 8.87
CA TYR A 294 -13.33 13.66 8.75
C TYR A 294 -14.40 13.60 9.85
N THR A 295 -15.62 13.33 9.45
CA THR A 295 -16.70 12.97 10.37
C THR A 295 -16.44 11.59 10.97
N GLN A 296 -17.13 11.24 12.06
CA GLN A 296 -17.00 9.91 12.66
C GLN A 296 -17.31 8.78 11.69
N ASN A 297 -18.36 8.91 10.88
CA ASN A 297 -18.73 7.89 9.88
C ASN A 297 -17.67 7.72 8.79
N GLU A 298 -17.01 8.80 8.41
CA GLU A 298 -15.89 8.73 7.44
C GLU A 298 -14.68 8.04 8.06
N ARG A 299 -14.34 8.35 9.33
CA ARG A 299 -13.27 7.65 10.05
C ARG A 299 -13.55 6.16 10.16
N ASP A 300 -14.76 5.77 10.58
CA ASP A 300 -15.16 4.36 10.66
C ASP A 300 -15.03 3.66 9.29
N SER A 301 -15.38 4.35 8.22
CA SER A 301 -15.26 3.80 6.86
C SER A 301 -13.79 3.63 6.45
N LEU A 302 -12.97 4.67 6.64
CA LEU A 302 -11.59 4.73 6.18
C LEU A 302 -10.65 3.82 6.98
N CYS A 303 -10.91 3.68 8.28
CA CYS A 303 -10.00 2.95 9.19
C CYS A 303 -10.46 1.51 9.48
N TYR A 304 -11.72 1.16 9.18
CA TYR A 304 -12.26 -0.14 9.60
C TYR A 304 -13.18 -0.77 8.55
N LEU A 305 -14.33 -0.14 8.22
CA LEU A 305 -15.40 -0.80 7.47
C LEU A 305 -14.99 -1.21 6.04
N ASN A 306 -14.19 -0.36 5.38
CA ASN A 306 -13.71 -0.66 4.03
C ASN A 306 -12.75 -1.84 4.02
N ALA A 307 -11.76 -1.86 4.92
CA ALA A 307 -10.84 -2.98 5.06
C ALA A 307 -11.59 -4.26 5.44
N LYS A 308 -12.51 -4.18 6.40
CA LYS A 308 -13.36 -5.33 6.81
C LYS A 308 -14.11 -5.93 5.63
N ARG A 309 -14.73 -5.12 4.80
CA ARG A 309 -15.50 -5.57 3.64
C ARG A 309 -14.61 -6.10 2.52
N ILE A 310 -13.55 -5.37 2.17
CA ILE A 310 -12.69 -5.68 1.03
C ILE A 310 -11.89 -6.96 1.29
N TYR A 311 -11.33 -7.11 2.48
CA TYR A 311 -10.50 -8.26 2.86
C TYR A 311 -11.27 -9.36 3.60
N GLN A 312 -12.60 -9.22 3.75
CA GLN A 312 -13.49 -10.27 4.29
C GLN A 312 -13.11 -10.70 5.74
N PHE A 313 -12.97 -9.72 6.64
CA PHE A 313 -12.79 -9.98 8.07
C PHE A 313 -14.07 -10.46 8.74
#